data_099066dcec997c0e84e6916fd899e1e2
#
_entry.id   099066dcec997c0e84e6916fd899e1e2
#
_cell.length_a   1.000
_cell.length_b   1.000
_cell.length_c   1.000
_cell.angle_alpha   90.00
_cell.angle_beta   90.00
_cell.angle_gamma   90.00
#
_symmetry.space_group_name_H-M   'P 1'
#
loop_
_entity.id
_entity.type
_entity.pdbx_description
1 polymer ?
#
loop_
_entity_poly.entity_id
_entity_poly.type
_entity_poly.pdbx_seq_one_letter_code
_entity_poly.pdbx_strand_id
1 'polypeptide(L)'
;MFKKLQNKLMLIFAVLLVSSLVILQLTTNLQMTNSFKEELDELGSEEAEALMQVTDLRLNNYANDILHFSENPEIKDIVKNRDKLTPNMIQVMKSYTKINPEISAIYMGNSSKQMFDPESNVYKEDYDPHTRLWYKLANDDKDKVKFSPPYKDSVSQKMKIAISKAVVENNKVLGVISLDVNLEQLTKQISETNVV
;
A
#
# COMPACT_ATOMS: atom_id res chain seq x y z
N MET A 1 -39.33 -12.57 72.42
CA MET A 1 -38.08 -13.21 72.01
C MET A 1 -38.13 -13.63 70.51
N PHE A 2 -39.17 -14.24 70.01
CA PHE A 2 -39.36 -14.71 68.61
C PHE A 2 -39.30 -13.60 67.56
N LYS A 3 -39.90 -12.41 67.71
CA LYS A 3 -39.84 -11.31 66.74
C LYS A 3 -38.42 -10.79 66.51
N LYS A 4 -37.55 -10.74 67.54
CA LYS A 4 -36.12 -10.35 67.37
C LYS A 4 -35.31 -11.37 66.56
N LEU A 5 -35.62 -12.64 66.69
CA LEU A 5 -35.00 -13.72 65.92
C LEU A 5 -35.43 -13.71 64.46
N GLN A 6 -36.71 -13.50 64.17
CA GLN A 6 -37.28 -13.34 62.84
C GLN A 6 -36.64 -12.17 62.08
N ASN A 7 -36.51 -10.99 62.74
CA ASN A 7 -35.91 -9.84 62.11
C ASN A 7 -34.43 -10.05 61.79
N LYS A 8 -33.67 -10.75 62.64
CA LYS A 8 -32.28 -11.10 62.37
C LYS A 8 -32.17 -12.07 61.19
N LEU A 9 -33.02 -13.03 61.10
CA LEU A 9 -33.05 -14.01 60.00
C LEU A 9 -33.39 -13.35 58.65
N MET A 10 -34.39 -12.45 58.64
CA MET A 10 -34.77 -11.65 57.47
C MET A 10 -33.64 -10.75 57.03
N LEU A 11 -32.89 -10.13 57.93
CA LEU A 11 -31.76 -9.25 57.61
C LEU A 11 -30.60 -10.04 57.03
N ILE A 12 -30.28 -11.21 57.59
CA ILE A 12 -29.25 -12.10 57.01
C ILE A 12 -29.63 -12.53 55.58
N PHE A 13 -30.89 -12.91 55.36
CA PHE A 13 -31.37 -13.34 54.05
C PHE A 13 -31.36 -12.20 53.03
N ALA A 14 -31.74 -10.99 53.44
CA ALA A 14 -31.66 -9.81 52.59
C ALA A 14 -30.18 -9.48 52.20
N VAL A 15 -29.24 -9.57 53.15
CA VAL A 15 -27.84 -9.34 52.89
C VAL A 15 -27.27 -10.40 51.91
N LEU A 16 -27.61 -11.66 52.07
CA LEU A 16 -27.19 -12.73 51.16
C LEU A 16 -27.79 -12.57 49.76
N LEU A 17 -29.04 -12.14 49.61
CA LEU A 17 -29.62 -11.82 48.31
C LEU A 17 -28.96 -10.67 47.62
N VAL A 18 -28.71 -9.57 48.34
CA VAL A 18 -28.03 -8.40 47.78
C VAL A 18 -26.59 -8.73 47.38
N SER A 19 -25.86 -9.49 48.21
CA SER A 19 -24.48 -9.89 47.88
C SER A 19 -24.41 -10.82 46.66
N SER A 20 -25.35 -11.75 46.51
CA SER A 20 -25.39 -12.64 45.32
C SER A 20 -25.70 -11.85 44.04
N LEU A 21 -26.61 -10.85 44.11
CA LEU A 21 -26.92 -9.96 42.98
C LEU A 21 -25.70 -9.11 42.56
N VAL A 22 -24.97 -8.55 43.55
CA VAL A 22 -23.78 -7.77 43.30
C VAL A 22 -22.67 -8.62 42.65
N ILE A 23 -22.47 -9.86 43.18
CA ILE A 23 -21.48 -10.79 42.59
C ILE A 23 -21.87 -11.16 41.18
N LEU A 24 -23.14 -11.47 40.93
CA LEU A 24 -23.64 -11.80 39.59
C LEU A 24 -23.43 -10.63 38.63
N GLN A 25 -23.70 -9.41 39.04
CA GLN A 25 -23.56 -8.21 38.23
C GLN A 25 -22.08 -7.91 37.91
N LEU A 26 -21.18 -8.10 38.87
CA LEU A 26 -19.73 -7.95 38.67
C LEU A 26 -19.19 -9.00 37.70
N THR A 27 -19.55 -10.27 37.86
CA THR A 27 -19.10 -11.35 36.97
C THR A 27 -19.62 -11.17 35.54
N THR A 28 -20.88 -10.77 35.38
CA THR A 28 -21.49 -10.53 34.05
C THR A 28 -20.78 -9.32 33.35
N ASN A 29 -20.52 -8.23 34.08
CA ASN A 29 -19.79 -7.09 33.52
C ASN A 29 -18.35 -7.44 33.09
N LEU A 30 -17.63 -8.21 33.90
CA LEU A 30 -16.27 -8.64 33.54
C LEU A 30 -16.27 -9.56 32.32
N GLN A 31 -17.19 -10.53 32.24
CA GLN A 31 -17.31 -11.40 31.08
C GLN A 31 -17.68 -10.61 29.82
N MET A 32 -18.67 -9.71 29.89
CA MET A 32 -19.10 -8.89 28.76
C MET A 32 -17.97 -7.98 28.25
N THR A 33 -17.18 -7.40 29.14
CA THR A 33 -16.03 -6.55 28.75
C THR A 33 -14.94 -7.35 28.06
N ASN A 34 -14.65 -8.55 28.54
CA ASN A 34 -13.62 -9.42 27.93
C ASN A 34 -14.08 -9.95 26.56
N SER A 35 -15.32 -10.44 26.45
CA SER A 35 -15.86 -10.90 25.16
C SER A 35 -15.93 -9.77 24.12
N PHE A 36 -16.29 -8.55 24.56
CA PHE A 36 -16.31 -7.38 23.66
C PHE A 36 -14.90 -6.98 23.17
N LYS A 37 -13.87 -7.11 24.04
CA LYS A 37 -12.48 -6.87 23.62
C LYS A 37 -12.00 -7.94 22.62
N GLU A 38 -12.26 -9.20 22.88
CA GLU A 38 -11.90 -10.30 21.97
C GLU A 38 -12.58 -10.13 20.61
N GLU A 39 -13.86 -9.74 20.57
CA GLU A 39 -14.61 -9.48 19.33
C GLU A 39 -14.04 -8.26 18.56
N LEU A 40 -13.64 -7.18 19.27
CA LEU A 40 -13.01 -6.03 18.65
C LEU A 40 -11.61 -6.35 18.09
N ASP A 41 -10.82 -7.16 18.79
CA ASP A 41 -9.49 -7.58 18.34
C ASP A 41 -9.60 -8.50 17.12
N GLU A 42 -10.58 -9.42 17.10
CA GLU A 42 -10.87 -10.32 15.98
C GLU A 42 -11.32 -9.52 14.74
N LEU A 43 -12.30 -8.63 14.86
CA LEU A 43 -12.78 -7.77 13.78
C LEU A 43 -11.66 -6.86 13.25
N GLY A 44 -10.86 -6.28 14.15
CA GLY A 44 -9.71 -5.45 13.74
C GLY A 44 -8.65 -6.22 12.98
N SER A 45 -8.41 -7.49 13.33
CA SER A 45 -7.45 -8.35 12.61
C SER A 45 -7.98 -8.77 11.24
N GLU A 46 -9.26 -9.12 11.12
CA GLU A 46 -9.90 -9.46 9.84
C GLU A 46 -9.91 -8.29 8.86
N GLU A 47 -10.25 -7.08 9.32
CA GLU A 47 -10.20 -5.88 8.50
C GLU A 47 -8.77 -5.56 8.03
N ALA A 48 -7.78 -5.69 8.92
CA ALA A 48 -6.38 -5.46 8.56
C ALA A 48 -5.90 -6.48 7.51
N GLU A 49 -6.27 -7.74 7.63
CA GLU A 49 -5.93 -8.78 6.67
C GLU A 49 -6.60 -8.54 5.32
N ALA A 50 -7.87 -8.14 5.29
CA ALA A 50 -8.58 -7.78 4.07
C ALA A 50 -7.92 -6.59 3.35
N LEU A 51 -7.53 -5.55 4.10
CA LEU A 51 -6.81 -4.38 3.55
C LEU A 51 -5.44 -4.78 2.98
N MET A 52 -4.71 -5.67 3.65
CA MET A 52 -3.44 -6.20 3.13
C MET A 52 -3.64 -6.96 1.82
N GLN A 53 -4.62 -7.84 1.73
CA GLN A 53 -4.92 -8.61 0.52
C GLN A 53 -5.29 -7.69 -0.66
N VAL A 54 -6.12 -6.67 -0.45
CA VAL A 54 -6.48 -5.69 -1.49
C VAL A 54 -5.26 -4.88 -1.91
N THR A 55 -4.41 -4.48 -0.96
CA THR A 55 -3.16 -3.75 -1.23
C THR A 55 -2.23 -4.59 -2.10
N ASP A 56 -2.00 -5.85 -1.72
CA ASP A 56 -1.14 -6.77 -2.47
C ASP A 56 -1.68 -7.02 -3.89
N LEU A 57 -2.99 -7.18 -4.03
CA LEU A 57 -3.63 -7.33 -5.34
C LEU A 57 -3.40 -6.08 -6.21
N ARG A 58 -3.57 -4.87 -5.67
CA ARG A 58 -3.31 -3.62 -6.39
C ARG A 58 -1.85 -3.50 -6.82
N LEU A 59 -0.91 -3.74 -5.90
CA LEU A 59 0.52 -3.68 -6.20
C LEU A 59 0.93 -4.71 -7.26
N ASN A 60 0.37 -5.92 -7.21
CA ASN A 60 0.60 -6.95 -8.22
C ASN A 60 0.02 -6.57 -9.59
N ASN A 61 -1.12 -5.87 -9.65
CA ASN A 61 -1.65 -5.34 -10.90
C ASN A 61 -0.68 -4.32 -11.51
N TYR A 62 -0.14 -3.38 -10.71
CA TYR A 62 0.88 -2.43 -11.21
C TYR A 62 2.18 -3.12 -11.62
N ALA A 63 2.57 -4.22 -10.95
CA ALA A 63 3.70 -5.02 -11.38
C ALA A 63 3.47 -5.67 -12.75
N ASN A 64 2.26 -6.15 -13.01
CA ASN A 64 1.89 -6.67 -14.33
C ASN A 64 1.87 -5.56 -15.39
N ASP A 65 1.33 -4.39 -15.06
CA ASP A 65 1.30 -3.25 -15.98
C ASP A 65 2.71 -2.79 -16.35
N ILE A 66 3.61 -2.65 -15.38
CA ILE A 66 5.02 -2.27 -15.66
C ILE A 66 5.76 -3.34 -16.45
N LEU A 67 5.44 -4.61 -16.25
CA LEU A 67 5.94 -5.71 -17.06
C LEU A 67 5.48 -5.54 -18.53
N HIS A 68 4.19 -5.29 -18.77
CA HIS A 68 3.66 -5.03 -20.11
C HIS A 68 4.30 -3.82 -20.77
N PHE A 69 4.48 -2.72 -20.03
CA PHE A 69 5.22 -1.55 -20.53
C PHE A 69 6.64 -1.91 -20.92
N SER A 70 7.36 -2.69 -20.11
CA SER A 70 8.75 -3.06 -20.39
C SER A 70 8.93 -3.92 -21.66
N GLU A 71 7.88 -4.65 -22.04
CA GLU A 71 7.87 -5.48 -23.26
C GLU A 71 7.37 -4.74 -24.52
N ASN A 72 6.82 -3.52 -24.35
CA ASN A 72 6.28 -2.73 -25.45
C ASN A 72 7.39 -2.38 -26.47
N PRO A 73 7.22 -2.70 -27.78
CA PRO A 73 8.23 -2.43 -28.80
C PRO A 73 8.57 -0.93 -28.93
N GLU A 74 7.61 -0.04 -28.74
CA GLU A 74 7.84 1.41 -28.80
C GLU A 74 8.71 1.89 -27.62
N ILE A 75 8.52 1.32 -26.42
CA ILE A 75 9.39 1.60 -25.27
C ILE A 75 10.79 1.09 -25.52
N LYS A 76 10.96 -0.13 -26.06
CA LYS A 76 12.28 -0.65 -26.44
C LYS A 76 12.98 0.26 -27.46
N ASP A 77 12.25 0.75 -28.47
CA ASP A 77 12.80 1.72 -29.44
C ASP A 77 13.18 3.06 -28.79
N ILE A 78 12.34 3.59 -27.91
CA ILE A 78 12.62 4.86 -27.22
C ILE A 78 13.91 4.77 -26.40
N VAL A 79 14.04 3.79 -25.51
CA VAL A 79 15.23 3.68 -24.64
C VAL A 79 16.50 3.35 -25.39
N LYS A 80 16.42 2.79 -26.60
CA LYS A 80 17.55 2.37 -27.44
C LYS A 80 17.99 3.44 -28.41
N ASN A 81 17.06 4.12 -29.09
CA ASN A 81 17.31 4.86 -30.31
C ASN A 81 16.86 6.33 -30.27
N ARG A 82 16.14 6.79 -29.22
CA ARG A 82 15.54 8.12 -29.21
C ARG A 82 16.05 8.98 -28.08
N ASP A 83 15.96 10.30 -28.30
CA ASP A 83 16.32 11.32 -27.29
C ASP A 83 15.12 11.78 -26.47
N LYS A 84 13.90 11.39 -26.86
CA LYS A 84 12.64 11.79 -26.21
C LYS A 84 11.52 10.78 -26.43
N LEU A 85 10.49 10.87 -25.59
CA LEU A 85 9.24 10.14 -25.76
C LEU A 85 8.54 10.54 -27.07
N THR A 86 7.88 9.57 -27.68
CA THR A 86 6.95 9.86 -28.79
C THR A 86 5.68 10.54 -28.27
N PRO A 87 4.96 11.32 -29.09
CA PRO A 87 3.66 11.88 -28.71
C PRO A 87 2.65 10.81 -28.26
N ASN A 88 2.65 9.65 -28.94
CA ASN A 88 1.81 8.50 -28.57
C ASN A 88 2.15 7.99 -27.17
N MET A 89 3.43 7.75 -26.87
CA MET A 89 3.84 7.22 -25.57
C MET A 89 3.57 8.24 -24.43
N ILE A 90 3.76 9.54 -24.68
CA ILE A 90 3.36 10.60 -23.72
C ILE A 90 1.87 10.48 -23.40
N GLN A 91 1.02 10.35 -24.43
CA GLN A 91 -0.42 10.22 -24.22
C GLN A 91 -0.79 8.94 -23.46
N VAL A 92 -0.18 7.81 -23.79
CA VAL A 92 -0.40 6.53 -23.09
C VAL A 92 -0.04 6.65 -21.62
N MET A 93 1.15 7.14 -21.29
CA MET A 93 1.60 7.29 -19.90
C MET A 93 0.75 8.29 -19.11
N LYS A 94 0.39 9.44 -19.69
CA LYS A 94 -0.50 10.43 -19.06
C LYS A 94 -1.93 9.89 -18.85
N SER A 95 -2.44 9.12 -19.80
CA SER A 95 -3.74 8.47 -19.64
C SER A 95 -3.71 7.44 -18.53
N TYR A 96 -2.63 6.68 -18.41
CA TYR A 96 -2.43 5.69 -17.36
C TYR A 96 -2.43 6.33 -15.96
N THR A 97 -1.65 7.39 -15.75
CA THR A 97 -1.62 8.10 -14.45
C THR A 97 -2.95 8.79 -14.13
N LYS A 98 -3.68 9.26 -15.15
CA LYS A 98 -5.01 9.85 -14.97
C LYS A 98 -6.06 8.83 -14.49
N ILE A 99 -5.99 7.60 -14.99
CA ILE A 99 -6.92 6.51 -14.63
C ILE A 99 -6.57 5.92 -13.24
N ASN A 100 -5.28 5.95 -12.89
CA ASN A 100 -4.75 5.42 -11.64
C ASN A 100 -4.18 6.59 -10.79
N PRO A 101 -5.02 7.34 -10.06
CA PRO A 101 -4.59 8.56 -9.36
C PRO A 101 -3.59 8.34 -8.23
N GLU A 102 -3.44 7.10 -7.76
CA GLU A 102 -2.39 6.68 -6.82
C GLU A 102 -1.02 6.56 -7.50
N ILE A 103 -0.96 6.45 -8.83
CA ILE A 103 0.29 6.47 -9.59
C ILE A 103 0.69 7.93 -9.82
N SER A 104 1.71 8.38 -9.09
CA SER A 104 2.14 9.77 -9.12
C SER A 104 3.07 10.11 -10.29
N ALA A 105 3.74 9.11 -10.86
CA ALA A 105 4.62 9.25 -12.02
C ALA A 105 4.87 7.91 -12.70
N ILE A 106 5.15 7.94 -14.01
CA ILE A 106 5.71 6.85 -14.80
C ILE A 106 6.83 7.44 -15.65
N TYR A 107 8.01 6.80 -15.63
CA TYR A 107 9.20 7.33 -16.24
C TYR A 107 10.19 6.21 -16.59
N MET A 108 11.21 6.53 -17.40
CA MET A 108 12.25 5.59 -17.81
C MET A 108 13.63 6.24 -17.72
N GLY A 109 14.65 5.38 -17.52
CA GLY A 109 16.05 5.74 -17.73
C GLY A 109 16.71 4.75 -18.68
N ASN A 110 17.52 5.23 -19.60
CA ASN A 110 18.25 4.34 -20.52
C ASN A 110 19.67 4.03 -20.04
N SER A 111 20.34 3.12 -20.73
CA SER A 111 21.74 2.73 -20.46
C SER A 111 22.76 3.86 -20.69
N SER A 112 22.36 4.96 -21.36
CA SER A 112 23.17 6.16 -21.59
C SER A 112 22.89 7.27 -20.56
N LYS A 113 22.19 6.95 -19.44
CA LYS A 113 21.84 7.86 -18.33
C LYS A 113 20.78 8.91 -18.66
N GLN A 114 20.12 8.79 -19.79
CA GLN A 114 19.06 9.71 -20.19
C GLN A 114 17.74 9.35 -19.50
N MET A 115 16.99 10.37 -19.07
CA MET A 115 15.66 10.24 -18.51
C MET A 115 14.58 10.54 -19.55
N PHE A 116 13.47 9.78 -19.44
CA PHE A 116 12.26 9.97 -20.23
C PHE A 116 11.07 10.08 -19.27
N ASP A 117 10.41 11.23 -19.31
CA ASP A 117 9.31 11.56 -18.42
C ASP A 117 8.20 12.28 -19.24
N PRO A 118 6.94 11.78 -19.21
CA PRO A 118 5.84 12.39 -19.95
C PRO A 118 5.48 13.80 -19.47
N GLU A 119 5.81 14.16 -18.23
CA GLU A 119 5.61 15.50 -17.67
C GLU A 119 6.72 16.48 -18.07
N SER A 120 7.75 15.99 -18.78
CA SER A 120 8.90 16.79 -19.20
C SER A 120 9.59 17.51 -18.04
N ASN A 121 9.66 16.84 -16.88
CA ASN A 121 10.35 17.37 -15.72
C ASN A 121 11.81 17.68 -16.08
N VAL A 122 12.25 18.86 -15.70
CA VAL A 122 13.65 19.26 -15.86
C VAL A 122 14.45 18.61 -14.74
N TYR A 123 15.20 17.59 -15.10
CA TYR A 123 16.16 16.98 -14.19
C TYR A 123 17.40 17.86 -14.11
N LYS A 124 18.07 17.86 -12.96
CA LYS A 124 19.36 18.55 -12.81
C LYS A 124 20.38 17.99 -13.82
N GLU A 125 21.30 18.81 -14.29
CA GLU A 125 22.32 18.44 -15.28
C GLU A 125 23.17 17.22 -14.84
N ASP A 126 23.37 17.08 -13.54
CA ASP A 126 24.11 15.97 -12.92
C ASP A 126 23.21 14.77 -12.53
N TYR A 127 21.92 14.75 -12.91
CA TYR A 127 21.02 13.67 -12.57
C TYR A 127 21.39 12.39 -13.31
N ASP A 128 21.80 11.38 -12.55
CA ASP A 128 22.12 10.05 -13.06
C ASP A 128 21.07 9.01 -12.57
N PRO A 129 20.20 8.50 -13.46
CA PRO A 129 19.23 7.49 -13.10
C PRO A 129 19.86 6.20 -12.57
N HIS A 130 21.07 5.85 -13.00
CA HIS A 130 21.79 4.66 -12.55
C HIS A 130 22.14 4.67 -11.06
N THR A 131 22.20 5.86 -10.46
CA THR A 131 22.43 6.01 -9.01
C THR A 131 21.18 5.76 -8.18
N ARG A 132 20.01 5.78 -8.80
CA ARG A 132 18.72 5.69 -8.14
C ARG A 132 18.34 4.25 -7.82
N LEU A 133 17.69 4.07 -6.68
CA LEU A 133 17.35 2.75 -6.17
C LEU A 133 16.43 1.97 -7.14
N TRP A 134 15.42 2.63 -7.71
CA TRP A 134 14.52 2.05 -8.68
C TRP A 134 15.25 1.46 -9.89
N TYR A 135 16.29 2.15 -10.39
CA TYR A 135 17.07 1.69 -11.52
C TYR A 135 17.96 0.51 -11.13
N LYS A 136 18.69 0.62 -10.01
CA LYS A 136 19.59 -0.42 -9.52
C LYS A 136 18.85 -1.73 -9.28
N LEU A 137 17.75 -1.70 -8.54
CA LEU A 137 16.97 -2.90 -8.22
C LEU A 137 16.54 -3.68 -9.47
N ALA A 138 16.01 -2.98 -10.49
CA ALA A 138 15.57 -3.61 -11.73
C ALA A 138 16.73 -4.05 -12.63
N ASN A 139 17.84 -3.31 -12.63
CA ASN A 139 19.03 -3.66 -13.39
C ASN A 139 19.76 -4.88 -12.81
N ASP A 140 19.80 -5.02 -11.49
CA ASP A 140 20.48 -6.11 -10.79
C ASP A 140 19.73 -7.45 -10.94
N ASP A 141 18.41 -7.41 -11.12
CA ASP A 141 17.59 -8.62 -11.39
C ASP A 141 16.62 -8.30 -12.56
N LYS A 142 17.17 -8.28 -13.75
CA LYS A 142 16.49 -7.85 -14.99
C LYS A 142 15.26 -8.68 -15.35
N ASP A 143 15.15 -9.90 -14.85
CA ASP A 143 14.06 -10.81 -15.21
C ASP A 143 12.80 -10.59 -14.37
N LYS A 144 12.91 -9.91 -13.21
CA LYS A 144 11.80 -9.68 -12.30
C LYS A 144 11.38 -8.22 -12.21
N VAL A 145 10.11 -8.00 -11.91
CA VAL A 145 9.64 -6.70 -11.42
C VAL A 145 10.14 -6.49 -10.00
N LYS A 146 10.59 -5.29 -9.68
CA LYS A 146 11.17 -4.94 -8.39
C LYS A 146 10.37 -3.83 -7.72
N PHE A 147 10.19 -3.97 -6.42
CA PHE A 147 9.58 -2.99 -5.55
C PHE A 147 10.68 -2.34 -4.70
N SER A 148 10.72 -1.02 -4.64
CA SER A 148 11.60 -0.33 -3.70
C SER A 148 11.02 -0.41 -2.27
N PRO A 149 11.85 -0.32 -1.23
CA PRO A 149 11.36 0.10 0.08
C PRO A 149 10.61 1.44 -0.04
N PRO A 150 9.65 1.72 0.89
CA PRO A 150 9.02 3.03 0.95
C PRO A 150 10.07 4.15 1.13
N TYR A 151 9.93 5.21 0.37
CA TYR A 151 10.80 6.39 0.46
C TYR A 151 9.99 7.68 0.45
N LYS A 152 10.56 8.72 1.01
CA LYS A 152 9.98 10.05 1.01
C LYS A 152 10.44 10.80 -0.24
N ASP A 153 9.50 11.17 -1.08
CA ASP A 153 9.78 11.93 -2.29
C ASP A 153 10.31 13.34 -1.96
N SER A 154 11.39 13.74 -2.59
CA SER A 154 12.08 14.99 -2.28
C SER A 154 11.30 16.25 -2.68
N VAL A 155 10.39 16.14 -3.64
CA VAL A 155 9.59 17.26 -4.16
C VAL A 155 8.24 17.34 -3.45
N SER A 156 7.46 16.27 -3.53
CA SER A 156 6.11 16.24 -2.96
C SER A 156 6.08 15.97 -1.45
N GLN A 157 7.21 15.53 -0.83
CA GLN A 157 7.32 15.10 0.56
C GLN A 157 6.40 13.92 0.94
N LYS A 158 5.77 13.27 -0.03
CA LYS A 158 4.87 12.14 0.18
C LYS A 158 5.65 10.83 0.20
N MET A 159 5.11 9.84 0.93
CA MET A 159 5.64 8.48 0.95
C MET A 159 5.26 7.75 -0.33
N LYS A 160 6.24 7.17 -1.01
CA LYS A 160 6.09 6.44 -2.25
C LYS A 160 6.82 5.10 -2.22
N ILE A 161 6.42 4.20 -3.09
CA ILE A 161 7.22 3.05 -3.53
C ILE A 161 7.39 3.13 -5.05
N ALA A 162 8.55 2.72 -5.54
CA ALA A 162 8.79 2.55 -6.96
C ALA A 162 8.59 1.09 -7.34
N ILE A 163 7.86 0.83 -8.43
CA ILE A 163 7.72 -0.48 -9.06
C ILE A 163 8.43 -0.42 -10.40
N SER A 164 9.47 -1.21 -10.58
CA SER A 164 10.43 -1.05 -11.67
C SER A 164 10.71 -2.36 -12.39
N LYS A 165 10.96 -2.27 -13.69
CA LYS A 165 11.32 -3.41 -14.54
C LYS A 165 12.39 -3.01 -15.56
N ALA A 166 13.40 -3.86 -15.73
CA ALA A 166 14.36 -3.69 -16.80
C ALA A 166 13.69 -3.90 -18.18
N VAL A 167 13.99 -3.00 -19.10
CA VAL A 167 13.65 -3.13 -20.52
C VAL A 167 14.77 -3.91 -21.19
N VAL A 168 14.47 -5.12 -21.66
CA VAL A 168 15.47 -6.05 -22.14
C VAL A 168 15.25 -6.40 -23.61
N GLU A 169 16.32 -6.45 -24.38
CA GLU A 169 16.34 -6.96 -25.75
C GLU A 169 17.59 -7.83 -25.95
N ASN A 170 17.43 -9.02 -26.52
CA ASN A 170 18.53 -9.96 -26.76
C ASN A 170 19.41 -10.19 -25.51
N ASN A 171 18.78 -10.37 -24.37
CA ASN A 171 19.42 -10.57 -23.07
C ASN A 171 20.24 -9.36 -22.53
N LYS A 172 20.18 -8.19 -23.20
CA LYS A 172 20.85 -6.95 -22.82
C LYS A 172 19.84 -5.96 -22.23
N VAL A 173 20.17 -5.35 -21.09
CA VAL A 173 19.39 -4.26 -20.53
C VAL A 173 19.58 -3.00 -21.36
N LEU A 174 18.51 -2.46 -21.93
CA LEU A 174 18.47 -1.20 -22.66
C LEU A 174 18.23 -0.01 -21.73
N GLY A 175 17.50 -0.25 -20.66
CA GLY A 175 17.13 0.74 -19.66
C GLY A 175 16.19 0.14 -18.61
N VAL A 176 15.59 0.97 -17.81
CA VAL A 176 14.61 0.60 -16.79
C VAL A 176 13.40 1.51 -16.90
N ILE A 177 12.21 0.94 -16.84
CA ILE A 177 10.95 1.66 -16.68
C ILE A 177 10.47 1.53 -15.24
N SER A 178 9.89 2.59 -14.69
CA SER A 178 9.40 2.62 -13.31
C SER A 178 8.12 3.44 -13.20
N LEU A 179 7.29 3.08 -12.24
CA LEU A 179 6.19 3.89 -11.78
C LEU A 179 6.28 4.11 -10.26
N ASP A 180 5.81 5.28 -9.82
CA ASP A 180 5.79 5.66 -8.41
C ASP A 180 4.36 5.58 -7.86
N VAL A 181 4.13 4.71 -6.90
CA VAL A 181 2.87 4.59 -6.16
C VAL A 181 2.91 5.49 -4.94
N ASN A 182 1.99 6.43 -4.83
CA ASN A 182 1.77 7.25 -3.64
C ASN A 182 0.97 6.46 -2.62
N LEU A 183 1.58 6.13 -1.47
CA LEU A 183 0.98 5.26 -0.45
C LEU A 183 -0.26 5.88 0.21
N GLU A 184 -0.28 7.21 0.39
CA GLU A 184 -1.43 7.91 0.94
C GLU A 184 -2.66 7.82 0.01
N GLN A 185 -2.44 8.02 -1.29
CA GLN A 185 -3.50 7.91 -2.28
C GLN A 185 -3.97 6.46 -2.45
N LEU A 186 -3.05 5.51 -2.43
CA LEU A 186 -3.37 4.08 -2.48
C LEU A 186 -4.27 3.68 -1.30
N THR A 187 -3.89 4.06 -0.07
CA THR A 187 -4.69 3.78 1.13
C THR A 187 -6.09 4.43 1.03
N LYS A 188 -6.15 5.66 0.55
CA LYS A 188 -7.43 6.36 0.35
C LYS A 188 -8.35 5.62 -0.63
N GLN A 189 -7.82 5.21 -1.79
CA GLN A 189 -8.59 4.47 -2.80
C GLN A 189 -9.09 3.12 -2.27
N ILE A 190 -8.28 2.41 -1.51
CA ILE A 190 -8.67 1.14 -0.91
C ILE A 190 -9.79 1.35 0.12
N SER A 191 -9.67 2.37 0.98
CA SER A 191 -10.68 2.68 1.99
C SER A 191 -12.02 3.08 1.36
N GLU A 192 -12.00 3.89 0.29
CA GLU A 192 -13.21 4.33 -0.42
C GLU A 192 -13.91 3.16 -1.17
N THR A 193 -13.18 2.15 -1.56
CA THR A 193 -13.72 0.98 -2.28
C THR A 193 -14.34 -0.04 -1.32
N ASN A 194 -13.89 -0.11 -0.07
CA ASN A 194 -14.35 -1.06 0.94
C ASN A 194 -15.50 -0.53 1.84
N VAL A 195 -15.99 0.69 1.61
CA VAL A 195 -17.14 1.28 2.31
C VAL A 195 -18.43 0.99 1.51
N VAL A 196 -18.72 -0.30 1.27
CA VAL A 196 -20.04 -0.76 0.76
C VAL A 196 -20.53 -1.89 1.63
#